data_fb1fcd022f0be33b7cf66a466421ab8f
#
_entry.id   fb1fcd022f0be33b7cf66a466421ab8f
#
_cell.length_a   1.000
_cell.length_b   1.000
_cell.length_c   1.000
_cell.angle_alpha   90.00
_cell.angle_beta   90.00
_cell.angle_gamma   90.00
#
_symmetry.space_group_name_H-M   'P 1'
#
loop_
_entity.id
_entity.type
_entity.pdbx_description
1 polymer ?
#
loop_
_entity_poly.entity_id
_entity_poly.type
_entity_poly.pdbx_seq_one_letter_code
_entity_poly.pdbx_strand_id
1 'polypeptide(L)'
;MTQVAPSHLQTSNVFEDMLVVDTDVHVHESPGELAPYCDMPWRVALENIADRPETYLDIPSFSPGVSDGSYQAKFPTAHEGARMVWTKEQMRTELNQLDVDLGLLFPDHLLKLPVLTQTEYAAAIARAYNRWLVDKWTSQKDGLLGLIVACTHDPQDAAKEIAKYADHPDMVGVYLPCAGLDPLWGNPKYHPIFEAAQYHELPVLLHSVTVTHPVFPFNNHGFDTELARHTTSHTFSIMSNLVDMVTRGTFTRFPRLKVGVSEAGISWMPWLMMRMDKEYLERRRDVPFLREKPSHYLKKVYICTQPIEEPDDLADLVKVMELYDGEDTTMFASDWPHHDFDHPMKFAQVPFTDEVRRKVMGENALRFLNIDSTGRKL
;
A
#
# COMPACT_ATOMS: atom_id res chain seq x y z
N MET A 1 8.56 4.05 37.15
CA MET A 1 7.79 3.31 36.13
C MET A 1 8.69 2.18 35.67
N THR A 2 8.35 0.97 36.08
CA THR A 2 9.13 -0.24 35.84
C THR A 2 8.86 -0.68 34.39
N GLN A 3 9.88 -0.64 33.55
CA GLN A 3 9.84 -1.34 32.27
C GLN A 3 9.66 -2.82 32.53
N VAL A 4 8.55 -3.37 32.13
CA VAL A 4 8.35 -4.80 32.05
C VAL A 4 9.07 -5.25 30.77
N ALA A 5 10.20 -5.92 30.91
CA ALA A 5 10.84 -6.59 29.79
C ALA A 5 9.83 -7.60 29.20
N PRO A 6 9.71 -7.71 27.86
CA PRO A 6 8.87 -8.70 27.25
C PRO A 6 9.37 -10.09 27.68
N SER A 7 8.51 -10.84 28.33
CA SER A 7 8.74 -12.24 28.60
C SER A 7 9.00 -12.92 27.25
N HIS A 8 10.09 -13.69 27.13
CA HIS A 8 10.31 -14.60 26.03
C HIS A 8 9.09 -15.50 25.89
N LEU A 9 8.20 -15.17 24.97
CA LEU A 9 7.13 -16.05 24.57
C LEU A 9 7.80 -17.28 23.96
N GLN A 10 7.66 -18.43 24.63
CA GLN A 10 7.94 -19.72 24.00
C GLN A 10 6.89 -19.85 22.90
N THR A 11 7.27 -19.49 21.71
CA THR A 11 6.48 -19.63 20.50
C THR A 11 6.47 -21.09 20.11
N SER A 12 5.41 -21.83 20.46
CA SER A 12 4.92 -22.83 19.52
C SER A 12 4.70 -22.06 18.22
N ASN A 13 5.35 -22.47 17.12
CA ASN A 13 5.28 -21.75 15.86
C ASN A 13 3.81 -21.68 15.41
N VAL A 14 3.14 -20.57 15.70
CA VAL A 14 1.71 -20.36 15.41
C VAL A 14 1.47 -20.41 13.88
N PHE A 15 2.52 -20.24 13.11
CA PHE A 15 2.48 -20.21 11.65
C PHE A 15 3.09 -21.47 10.99
N GLU A 16 3.48 -22.52 11.76
CA GLU A 16 4.21 -23.69 11.25
C GLU A 16 3.51 -24.38 10.07
N ASP A 17 2.18 -24.32 10.01
CA ASP A 17 1.38 -24.90 8.92
C ASP A 17 0.60 -23.82 8.12
N MET A 18 1.00 -22.55 8.20
CA MET A 18 0.35 -21.44 7.49
C MET A 18 1.32 -20.78 6.53
N LEU A 19 0.84 -20.49 5.34
CA LEU A 19 1.52 -19.55 4.45
C LEU A 19 1.27 -18.12 4.93
N VAL A 20 2.34 -17.38 5.16
CA VAL A 20 2.28 -15.96 5.53
C VAL A 20 2.69 -15.10 4.33
N VAL A 21 1.76 -14.31 3.84
CA VAL A 21 1.98 -13.34 2.75
C VAL A 21 1.86 -11.94 3.32
N ASP A 22 2.95 -11.24 3.33
CA ASP A 22 3.00 -9.84 3.72
C ASP A 22 2.72 -8.97 2.51
N THR A 23 1.61 -8.26 2.53
CA THR A 23 1.15 -7.45 1.41
C THR A 23 1.62 -6.00 1.47
N ASP A 24 2.56 -5.68 2.37
CA ASP A 24 3.14 -4.34 2.50
C ASP A 24 4.57 -4.39 3.07
N VAL A 25 5.55 -4.43 2.17
CA VAL A 25 6.98 -4.45 2.50
C VAL A 25 7.68 -3.39 1.67
N HIS A 26 8.39 -2.47 2.32
CA HIS A 26 9.01 -1.35 1.61
C HIS A 26 10.46 -1.63 1.20
N VAL A 27 10.80 -1.19 0.00
CA VAL A 27 12.17 -1.09 -0.51
C VAL A 27 12.54 0.37 -0.64
N HIS A 28 13.75 0.70 -0.19
CA HIS A 28 14.23 2.07 -0.20
C HIS A 28 15.03 2.36 -1.46
N GLU A 29 14.43 3.11 -2.37
CA GLU A 29 15.08 3.56 -3.59
C GLU A 29 15.78 4.91 -3.39
N SER A 30 17.04 4.99 -3.80
CA SER A 30 17.81 6.24 -3.79
C SER A 30 18.00 6.82 -5.19
N PRO A 31 18.28 8.12 -5.32
CA PRO A 31 18.57 8.72 -6.62
C PRO A 31 19.73 8.04 -7.34
N GLY A 32 20.80 7.70 -6.61
CA GLY A 32 21.98 7.03 -7.16
C GLY A 32 21.67 5.64 -7.69
N GLU A 33 20.79 4.91 -7.05
CA GLU A 33 20.36 3.58 -7.51
C GLU A 33 19.40 3.65 -8.69
N LEU A 34 18.51 4.65 -8.74
CA LEU A 34 17.57 4.83 -9.86
C LEU A 34 18.23 5.42 -11.11
N ALA A 35 19.29 6.22 -10.96
CA ALA A 35 19.94 6.91 -12.09
C ALA A 35 20.32 5.99 -13.25
N PRO A 36 20.95 4.80 -13.07
CA PRO A 36 21.28 3.91 -14.17
C PRO A 36 20.08 3.41 -14.97
N TYR A 37 18.90 3.38 -14.35
CA TYR A 37 17.63 2.90 -14.94
C TYR A 37 16.81 4.03 -15.55
N CYS A 38 17.18 5.29 -15.28
CA CYS A 38 16.42 6.47 -15.70
C CYS A 38 16.76 6.92 -17.13
N ASP A 39 15.75 7.37 -17.86
CA ASP A 39 15.89 7.90 -19.20
C ASP A 39 16.56 9.31 -19.18
N MET A 40 17.31 9.64 -20.24
CA MET A 40 17.81 11.00 -20.44
C MET A 40 16.64 11.95 -20.70
N PRO A 41 16.71 13.22 -20.27
CA PRO A 41 17.81 13.86 -19.53
C PRO A 41 17.76 13.64 -18.01
N TRP A 42 16.74 12.98 -17.49
CA TRP A 42 16.44 12.85 -16.05
C TRP A 42 17.49 12.04 -15.29
N ARG A 43 18.19 11.14 -15.98
CA ARG A 43 19.34 10.43 -15.40
C ARG A 43 20.36 11.40 -14.81
N VAL A 44 20.72 12.45 -15.56
CA VAL A 44 21.69 13.46 -15.09
C VAL A 44 21.20 14.20 -13.86
N ALA A 45 19.89 14.44 -13.76
CA ALA A 45 19.31 15.06 -12.56
C ALA A 45 19.51 14.16 -11.33
N LEU A 46 19.23 12.86 -11.45
CA LEU A 46 19.42 11.90 -10.37
C LEU A 46 20.91 11.71 -10.00
N GLU A 47 21.82 11.65 -11.00
CA GLU A 47 23.27 11.56 -10.77
C GLU A 47 23.80 12.76 -9.98
N ASN A 48 23.27 13.97 -10.23
CA ASN A 48 23.69 15.20 -9.54
C ASN A 48 23.27 15.25 -8.06
N ILE A 49 22.31 14.44 -7.68
CA ILE A 49 21.80 14.36 -6.31
C ILE A 49 21.98 12.96 -5.70
N ALA A 50 22.84 12.13 -6.29
CA ALA A 50 23.04 10.75 -5.89
C ALA A 50 23.36 10.57 -4.38
N ASP A 51 24.10 11.53 -3.82
CA ASP A 51 24.47 11.54 -2.40
C ASP A 51 23.44 12.25 -1.49
N ARG A 52 22.27 12.61 -2.02
CA ARG A 52 21.23 13.36 -1.31
C ARG A 52 19.86 12.70 -1.50
N PRO A 53 19.65 11.50 -0.99
CA PRO A 53 18.44 10.72 -1.24
C PRO A 53 17.15 11.45 -0.87
N GLU A 54 17.17 12.27 0.16
CA GLU A 54 16.01 13.01 0.66
C GLU A 54 15.54 14.17 -0.23
N THR A 55 16.30 14.52 -1.27
CA THR A 55 16.01 15.69 -2.13
C THR A 55 15.59 15.36 -3.55
N TYR A 56 15.56 14.10 -3.95
CA TYR A 56 15.26 13.75 -5.35
C TYR A 56 13.78 13.87 -5.72
N LEU A 57 12.91 13.89 -4.74
CA LEU A 57 11.53 14.28 -4.88
C LEU A 57 11.35 15.66 -4.26
N ASP A 58 11.65 16.71 -5.05
CA ASP A 58 11.43 18.08 -4.64
C ASP A 58 9.92 18.39 -4.63
N ILE A 59 9.36 18.46 -3.44
CA ILE A 59 7.94 18.69 -3.22
C ILE A 59 7.72 20.16 -2.83
N PRO A 60 7.12 20.96 -3.72
CA PRO A 60 6.83 22.36 -3.40
C PRO A 60 5.96 22.46 -2.14
N SER A 61 6.28 23.41 -1.29
CA SER A 61 5.56 23.68 -0.03
C SER A 61 5.68 22.58 1.02
N PHE A 62 6.57 21.61 0.85
CA PHE A 62 6.91 20.69 1.92
C PHE A 62 7.48 21.43 3.13
N SER A 63 7.02 21.10 4.34
CA SER A 63 7.51 21.72 5.56
C SER A 63 8.60 20.85 6.21
N PRO A 64 9.88 21.20 6.04
CA PRO A 64 10.98 20.37 6.53
C PRO A 64 11.11 20.38 8.07
N GLY A 65 10.40 21.27 8.75
CA GLY A 65 10.43 21.36 10.22
C GLY A 65 9.61 20.29 10.93
N VAL A 66 8.90 19.48 10.19
CA VAL A 66 8.05 18.43 10.74
C VAL A 66 8.56 17.09 10.29
N SER A 67 8.95 16.26 11.25
CA SER A 67 9.31 14.87 11.01
C SER A 67 8.09 14.10 10.51
N ASP A 68 8.25 13.38 9.40
CA ASP A 68 7.24 12.44 8.94
C ASP A 68 7.28 11.08 9.67
N GLY A 69 8.22 10.93 10.62
CA GLY A 69 8.37 9.71 11.41
C GLY A 69 9.00 8.54 10.68
N SER A 70 8.93 8.51 9.36
CA SER A 70 9.50 7.45 8.57
C SER A 70 11.03 7.53 8.54
N TYR A 71 11.71 6.42 8.65
CA TYR A 71 13.18 6.25 8.56
C TYR A 71 14.02 7.12 9.45
N GLN A 72 13.50 7.64 10.51
CA GLN A 72 14.36 8.39 11.39
C GLN A 72 15.10 7.42 12.31
N ALA A 73 16.38 7.19 11.99
CA ALA A 73 17.33 6.55 12.90
C ALA A 73 17.38 7.22 14.28
N LYS A 74 16.74 8.37 14.43
CA LYS A 74 16.62 9.13 15.68
C LYS A 74 15.49 8.65 16.59
N PHE A 75 14.46 8.03 16.01
CA PHE A 75 13.38 7.46 16.80
C PHE A 75 13.63 5.97 16.92
N PRO A 76 13.72 5.45 18.15
CA PRO A 76 13.75 4.01 18.32
C PRO A 76 12.48 3.47 17.66
N THR A 77 12.65 2.56 16.73
CA THR A 77 11.54 1.79 16.19
C THR A 77 10.79 1.15 17.36
N ALA A 78 9.49 1.08 17.30
CA ALA A 78 8.69 0.46 18.34
C ALA A 78 9.08 -1.01 18.56
N HIS A 79 9.81 -1.59 17.60
CA HIS A 79 10.26 -2.96 17.59
C HIS A 79 11.79 -3.03 17.40
N GLU A 80 12.47 -3.69 18.35
CA GLU A 80 13.87 -4.05 18.18
C GLU A 80 13.99 -4.95 16.95
N GLY A 81 14.78 -4.52 15.95
CA GLY A 81 15.08 -5.32 14.77
C GLY A 81 14.57 -4.79 13.45
N ALA A 82 13.58 -3.90 13.42
CA ALA A 82 13.22 -3.22 12.17
C ALA A 82 14.37 -2.32 11.72
N ARG A 83 14.92 -2.60 10.57
CA ARG A 83 16.03 -1.84 9.99
C ARG A 83 16.00 -1.92 8.48
N MET A 84 16.39 -0.80 7.89
CA MET A 84 16.54 -0.71 6.46
C MET A 84 17.53 -1.74 5.93
N VAL A 85 17.17 -2.38 4.84
CA VAL A 85 18.03 -3.30 4.09
C VAL A 85 18.30 -2.79 2.69
N TRP A 86 19.42 -3.22 2.10
CA TRP A 86 19.94 -2.70 0.84
C TRP A 86 20.03 -3.75 -0.26
N THR A 87 19.77 -5.02 0.09
CA THR A 87 19.77 -6.12 -0.88
C THR A 87 18.61 -7.06 -0.64
N LYS A 88 18.20 -7.77 -1.69
CA LYS A 88 17.14 -8.79 -1.59
C LYS A 88 17.50 -9.94 -0.65
N GLU A 89 18.79 -10.29 -0.52
CA GLU A 89 19.25 -11.32 0.41
C GLU A 89 19.08 -10.88 1.87
N GLN A 90 19.34 -9.61 2.16
CA GLN A 90 19.07 -9.03 3.47
C GLN A 90 17.56 -9.00 3.74
N MET A 91 16.76 -8.54 2.76
CA MET A 91 15.30 -8.55 2.85
C MET A 91 14.79 -9.96 3.15
N ARG A 92 15.22 -10.96 2.41
CA ARG A 92 14.79 -12.34 2.65
C ARG A 92 15.17 -12.81 4.06
N THR A 93 16.33 -12.40 4.56
CA THR A 93 16.77 -12.74 5.92
C THR A 93 15.85 -12.13 6.98
N GLU A 94 15.49 -10.85 6.83
CA GLU A 94 14.58 -10.18 7.77
C GLU A 94 13.17 -10.78 7.70
N LEU A 95 12.62 -10.99 6.52
CA LEU A 95 11.30 -11.61 6.36
C LEU A 95 11.24 -13.05 6.91
N ASN A 96 12.35 -13.80 6.83
CA ASN A 96 12.45 -15.12 7.47
C ASN A 96 12.39 -15.03 9.00
N GLN A 97 12.91 -13.96 9.61
CA GLN A 97 12.82 -13.76 11.06
C GLN A 97 11.41 -13.38 11.50
N LEU A 98 10.61 -12.89 10.58
CA LEU A 98 9.19 -12.56 10.79
C LEU A 98 8.24 -13.73 10.44
N ASP A 99 8.77 -14.89 10.05
CA ASP A 99 7.98 -16.02 9.55
C ASP A 99 7.13 -15.67 8.30
N VAL A 100 7.59 -14.74 7.46
CA VAL A 100 6.93 -14.33 6.22
C VAL A 100 7.48 -15.12 5.04
N ASP A 101 6.60 -15.79 4.29
CA ASP A 101 6.97 -16.59 3.11
C ASP A 101 7.07 -15.74 1.84
N LEU A 102 6.07 -14.90 1.60
CA LEU A 102 6.02 -14.00 0.44
C LEU A 102 5.88 -12.56 0.90
N GLY A 103 6.66 -11.64 0.32
CA GLY A 103 6.59 -10.20 0.55
C GLY A 103 6.24 -9.46 -0.73
N LEU A 104 5.24 -8.58 -0.67
CA LEU A 104 4.83 -7.70 -1.76
C LEU A 104 5.53 -6.35 -1.60
N LEU A 105 6.40 -6.00 -2.55
CA LEU A 105 7.32 -4.89 -2.44
C LEU A 105 6.70 -3.57 -2.93
N PHE A 106 6.69 -2.58 -2.05
CA PHE A 106 6.31 -1.20 -2.32
C PHE A 106 7.52 -0.27 -2.39
N PRO A 107 7.42 0.87 -3.12
CA PRO A 107 8.39 1.95 -3.00
C PRO A 107 8.26 2.63 -1.64
N ASP A 108 9.29 3.36 -1.25
CA ASP A 108 9.28 4.25 -0.11
C ASP A 108 9.11 5.73 -0.53
N HIS A 109 10.08 6.28 -1.25
CA HIS A 109 10.01 7.68 -1.67
C HIS A 109 8.94 7.94 -2.73
N LEU A 110 8.66 6.98 -3.61
CA LEU A 110 7.64 7.12 -4.67
C LEU A 110 6.20 7.04 -4.14
N LEU A 111 5.99 6.83 -2.85
CA LEU A 111 4.70 7.10 -2.21
C LEU A 111 4.26 8.56 -2.44
N LYS A 112 5.21 9.48 -2.58
CA LYS A 112 5.01 10.91 -2.83
C LYS A 112 4.93 11.30 -4.32
N LEU A 113 4.94 10.32 -5.23
CA LEU A 113 4.97 10.56 -6.68
C LEU A 113 3.90 11.55 -7.19
N PRO A 114 2.64 11.52 -6.73
CA PRO A 114 1.60 12.41 -7.25
C PRO A 114 1.84 13.90 -7.00
N VAL A 115 2.65 14.26 -6.01
CA VAL A 115 2.92 15.68 -5.68
C VAL A 115 4.05 16.31 -6.48
N LEU A 116 4.76 15.53 -7.32
CA LEU A 116 5.68 16.08 -8.29
C LEU A 116 4.92 16.97 -9.29
N THR A 117 5.54 18.07 -9.68
CA THR A 117 4.88 19.01 -10.59
C THR A 117 5.19 18.77 -12.07
N GLN A 118 6.30 18.07 -12.36
CA GLN A 118 6.79 17.87 -13.72
C GLN A 118 6.42 16.46 -14.24
N THR A 119 5.49 16.42 -15.18
CA THR A 119 4.93 15.16 -15.73
C THR A 119 6.01 14.21 -16.28
N GLU A 120 6.90 14.73 -17.11
CA GLU A 120 7.93 13.91 -17.79
C GLU A 120 8.94 13.34 -16.78
N TYR A 121 9.28 14.12 -15.76
CA TYR A 121 10.16 13.68 -14.67
C TYR A 121 9.50 12.59 -13.84
N ALA A 122 8.26 12.80 -13.42
CA ALA A 122 7.50 11.81 -12.67
C ALA A 122 7.36 10.48 -13.43
N ALA A 123 7.06 10.55 -14.73
CA ALA A 123 6.96 9.37 -15.58
C ALA A 123 8.33 8.66 -15.75
N ALA A 124 9.41 9.42 -15.92
CA ALA A 124 10.75 8.86 -16.04
C ALA A 124 11.22 8.15 -14.77
N ILE A 125 10.92 8.73 -13.59
CA ILE A 125 11.24 8.10 -12.29
C ILE A 125 10.42 6.84 -12.08
N ALA A 126 9.11 6.86 -12.34
CA ALA A 126 8.26 5.67 -12.22
C ALA A 126 8.78 4.51 -13.09
N ARG A 127 9.16 4.80 -14.36
CA ARG A 127 9.77 3.79 -15.24
C ARG A 127 11.14 3.32 -14.75
N ALA A 128 11.95 4.21 -14.19
CA ALA A 128 13.23 3.86 -13.62
C ALA A 128 13.07 2.92 -12.43
N TYR A 129 12.13 3.22 -11.54
CA TYR A 129 11.80 2.37 -10.41
C TYR A 129 11.36 0.97 -10.86
N ASN A 130 10.42 0.87 -11.81
CA ASN A 130 9.94 -0.43 -12.29
C ASN A 130 11.10 -1.29 -12.87
N ARG A 131 12.04 -0.69 -13.61
CA ARG A 131 13.24 -1.38 -14.10
C ARG A 131 14.16 -1.82 -12.97
N TRP A 132 14.41 -0.93 -12.01
CA TRP A 132 15.27 -1.16 -10.85
C TRP A 132 14.70 -2.24 -9.94
N LEU A 133 13.39 -2.19 -9.67
CA LEU A 133 12.71 -3.18 -8.83
C LEU A 133 12.87 -4.59 -9.40
N VAL A 134 12.61 -4.75 -10.70
CA VAL A 134 12.76 -6.04 -11.39
C VAL A 134 14.20 -6.54 -11.38
N ASP A 135 15.19 -5.67 -11.60
CA ASP A 135 16.59 -6.06 -11.67
C ASP A 135 17.21 -6.37 -10.29
N LYS A 136 16.83 -5.61 -9.27
CA LYS A 136 17.52 -5.66 -7.97
C LYS A 136 16.77 -6.42 -6.90
N TRP A 137 15.44 -6.39 -6.90
CA TRP A 137 14.66 -6.78 -5.75
C TRP A 137 13.76 -7.97 -5.98
N THR A 138 13.02 -8.01 -7.09
CA THR A 138 12.04 -9.08 -7.28
C THR A 138 12.72 -10.41 -7.53
N SER A 139 12.16 -11.43 -6.93
CA SER A 139 12.58 -12.82 -7.10
C SER A 139 11.50 -13.74 -6.57
N GLN A 140 10.71 -14.33 -7.45
CA GLN A 140 9.70 -15.33 -7.07
C GLN A 140 10.31 -16.47 -6.25
N LYS A 141 11.52 -16.91 -6.62
CA LYS A 141 12.25 -17.97 -5.92
C LYS A 141 12.52 -17.61 -4.45
N ASP A 142 12.74 -16.33 -4.18
CA ASP A 142 13.02 -15.82 -2.85
C ASP A 142 11.76 -15.25 -2.18
N GLY A 143 10.58 -15.41 -2.81
CA GLY A 143 9.30 -14.91 -2.29
C GLY A 143 9.14 -13.39 -2.30
N LEU A 144 9.91 -12.68 -3.15
CA LEU A 144 9.88 -11.22 -3.26
C LEU A 144 9.16 -10.81 -4.54
N LEU A 145 7.95 -10.29 -4.40
CA LEU A 145 7.05 -9.93 -5.50
C LEU A 145 6.92 -8.41 -5.61
N GLY A 146 6.82 -7.89 -6.83
CA GLY A 146 6.80 -6.46 -7.07
C GLY A 146 5.46 -5.93 -7.56
N LEU A 147 5.25 -4.64 -7.32
CA LEU A 147 4.16 -3.85 -7.88
C LEU A 147 4.68 -2.88 -8.95
N ILE A 148 3.93 -2.76 -10.03
CA ILE A 148 4.20 -1.77 -11.09
C ILE A 148 3.75 -0.40 -10.59
N VAL A 149 4.65 0.54 -10.46
CA VAL A 149 4.30 1.94 -10.11
C VAL A 149 3.60 2.59 -11.30
N ALA A 150 2.32 2.96 -11.11
CA ALA A 150 1.52 3.67 -12.11
C ALA A 150 1.71 5.19 -11.94
N CYS A 151 2.36 5.82 -12.93
CA CYS A 151 2.51 7.27 -12.95
C CYS A 151 1.16 7.97 -13.16
N THR A 152 0.72 8.77 -12.18
CA THR A 152 -0.56 9.48 -12.20
C THR A 152 -0.60 10.66 -13.17
N HIS A 153 0.57 11.19 -13.54
CA HIS A 153 0.70 12.36 -14.41
C HIS A 153 0.40 12.02 -15.87
N ASP A 154 0.83 10.84 -16.33
CA ASP A 154 0.57 10.30 -17.66
C ASP A 154 -0.05 8.89 -17.59
N PRO A 155 -1.39 8.80 -17.47
CA PRO A 155 -2.09 7.51 -17.42
C PRO A 155 -1.95 6.64 -18.66
N GLN A 156 -1.64 7.23 -19.82
CA GLN A 156 -1.39 6.48 -21.06
C GLN A 156 -0.01 5.80 -21.01
N ASP A 157 1.00 6.50 -20.51
CA ASP A 157 2.33 5.92 -20.30
C ASP A 157 2.29 4.85 -19.22
N ALA A 158 1.57 5.10 -18.13
CA ALA A 158 1.35 4.11 -17.08
C ALA A 158 0.67 2.83 -17.61
N ALA A 159 -0.32 2.95 -18.47
CA ALA A 159 -0.98 1.80 -19.11
C ALA A 159 0.00 0.97 -19.98
N LYS A 160 0.94 1.64 -20.67
CA LYS A 160 2.00 0.94 -21.43
C LYS A 160 3.00 0.23 -20.51
N GLU A 161 3.36 0.83 -19.39
CA GLU A 161 4.23 0.20 -18.39
C GLU A 161 3.54 -1.02 -17.76
N ILE A 162 2.23 -0.94 -17.47
CA ILE A 162 1.44 -2.09 -17.00
C ILE A 162 1.51 -3.23 -18.03
N ALA A 163 1.19 -2.94 -19.31
CA ALA A 163 1.24 -3.94 -20.38
C ALA A 163 2.64 -4.55 -20.57
N LYS A 164 3.69 -3.76 -20.39
CA LYS A 164 5.09 -4.19 -20.52
C LYS A 164 5.49 -5.24 -19.48
N TYR A 165 5.02 -5.06 -18.24
CA TYR A 165 5.38 -5.94 -17.13
C TYR A 165 4.30 -6.98 -16.80
N ALA A 166 3.17 -6.99 -17.51
CA ALA A 166 2.06 -7.88 -17.24
C ALA A 166 2.44 -9.36 -17.24
N ASP A 167 3.31 -9.77 -18.17
CA ASP A 167 3.78 -11.16 -18.27
C ASP A 167 5.04 -11.43 -17.45
N HIS A 168 5.59 -10.42 -16.73
CA HIS A 168 6.75 -10.64 -15.87
C HIS A 168 6.33 -11.47 -14.65
N PRO A 169 7.03 -12.59 -14.35
CA PRO A 169 6.59 -13.52 -13.31
C PRO A 169 6.52 -12.88 -11.92
N ASP A 170 7.42 -11.96 -11.63
CA ASP A 170 7.58 -11.38 -10.30
C ASP A 170 6.76 -10.08 -10.10
N MET A 171 6.16 -9.50 -11.17
CA MET A 171 5.37 -8.28 -11.10
C MET A 171 3.87 -8.65 -11.05
N VAL A 172 3.28 -8.65 -9.86
CA VAL A 172 1.98 -9.30 -9.60
C VAL A 172 0.80 -8.34 -9.40
N GLY A 173 1.03 -7.04 -9.46
CA GLY A 173 -0.02 -6.02 -9.30
C GLY A 173 0.46 -4.64 -9.71
N VAL A 174 -0.40 -3.66 -9.48
CA VAL A 174 -0.15 -2.24 -9.81
C VAL A 174 -0.30 -1.40 -8.56
N TYR A 175 0.72 -0.65 -8.21
CA TYR A 175 0.68 0.33 -7.14
C TYR A 175 0.05 1.64 -7.61
N LEU A 176 -0.92 2.12 -6.87
CA LEU A 176 -1.64 3.37 -7.10
C LEU A 176 -1.34 4.39 -5.98
N PRO A 177 -0.41 5.33 -6.20
CA PRO A 177 -0.08 6.34 -5.20
C PRO A 177 -1.26 7.29 -4.94
N CYS A 178 -1.59 7.51 -3.67
CA CYS A 178 -2.75 8.32 -3.26
C CYS A 178 -2.38 9.67 -2.64
N ALA A 179 -1.16 9.83 -2.13
CA ALA A 179 -0.74 11.03 -1.42
C ALA A 179 -0.75 12.26 -2.34
N GLY A 180 -1.57 13.25 -1.98
CA GLY A 180 -1.66 14.51 -2.73
C GLY A 180 -2.21 14.39 -4.14
N LEU A 181 -2.92 13.31 -4.46
CA LEU A 181 -3.48 13.08 -5.79
C LEU A 181 -4.62 14.05 -6.11
N ASP A 182 -4.49 14.78 -7.22
CA ASP A 182 -5.52 15.65 -7.79
C ASP A 182 -5.53 15.54 -9.33
N PRO A 183 -6.66 15.17 -9.95
CA PRO A 183 -7.89 14.69 -9.33
C PRO A 183 -7.75 13.30 -8.69
N LEU A 184 -8.73 12.90 -7.84
CA LEU A 184 -8.77 11.59 -7.20
C LEU A 184 -8.96 10.44 -8.20
N TRP A 185 -8.65 9.21 -7.78
CA TRP A 185 -8.60 8.01 -8.63
C TRP A 185 -9.89 7.67 -9.36
N GLY A 186 -11.08 8.10 -8.90
CA GLY A 186 -12.32 7.90 -9.64
C GLY A 186 -12.42 8.72 -10.94
N ASN A 187 -11.54 9.70 -11.17
CA ASN A 187 -11.58 10.54 -12.34
C ASN A 187 -11.34 9.74 -13.64
N PRO A 188 -12.14 9.99 -14.72
CA PRO A 188 -11.96 9.32 -16.01
C PRO A 188 -10.56 9.44 -16.63
N LYS A 189 -9.75 10.42 -16.22
CA LYS A 189 -8.34 10.55 -16.60
C LYS A 189 -7.58 9.24 -16.38
N TYR A 190 -7.91 8.49 -15.32
CA TYR A 190 -7.20 7.26 -14.93
C TYR A 190 -7.77 5.98 -15.52
N HIS A 191 -8.84 6.05 -16.32
CA HIS A 191 -9.42 4.86 -16.96
C HIS A 191 -8.40 4.02 -17.74
N PRO A 192 -7.40 4.61 -18.46
CA PRO A 192 -6.39 3.79 -19.15
C PRO A 192 -5.61 2.85 -18.23
N ILE A 193 -5.32 3.27 -16.99
CA ILE A 193 -4.64 2.45 -15.99
C ILE A 193 -5.53 1.27 -15.56
N PHE A 194 -6.79 1.54 -15.21
CA PHE A 194 -7.74 0.51 -14.80
C PHE A 194 -8.09 -0.46 -15.92
N GLU A 195 -8.19 0.03 -17.16
CA GLU A 195 -8.43 -0.80 -18.34
C GLU A 195 -7.26 -1.76 -18.57
N ALA A 196 -6.01 -1.26 -18.52
CA ALA A 196 -4.82 -2.08 -18.67
C ALA A 196 -4.70 -3.10 -17.52
N ALA A 197 -4.88 -2.67 -16.26
CA ALA A 197 -4.82 -3.56 -15.11
C ALA A 197 -5.87 -4.68 -15.20
N GLN A 198 -7.14 -4.33 -15.52
CA GLN A 198 -8.20 -5.32 -15.69
C GLN A 198 -7.97 -6.25 -16.89
N TYR A 199 -7.44 -5.73 -18.01
CA TYR A 199 -7.17 -6.53 -19.20
C TYR A 199 -6.12 -7.61 -18.93
N HIS A 200 -5.07 -7.24 -18.18
CA HIS A 200 -3.97 -8.13 -17.80
C HIS A 200 -4.23 -8.89 -16.50
N GLU A 201 -5.41 -8.79 -15.92
CA GLU A 201 -5.81 -9.45 -14.66
C GLU A 201 -4.90 -9.11 -13.46
N LEU A 202 -4.26 -7.95 -13.49
CA LEU A 202 -3.44 -7.42 -12.41
C LEU A 202 -4.33 -6.65 -11.42
N PRO A 203 -4.29 -6.96 -10.12
CA PRO A 203 -4.96 -6.16 -9.10
C PRO A 203 -4.29 -4.80 -8.96
N VAL A 204 -5.05 -3.83 -8.46
CA VAL A 204 -4.51 -2.51 -8.12
C VAL A 204 -4.53 -2.32 -6.61
N LEU A 205 -3.48 -1.72 -6.05
CA LEU A 205 -3.32 -1.51 -4.63
C LEU A 205 -3.05 -0.02 -4.35
N LEU A 206 -3.98 0.62 -3.65
CA LEU A 206 -3.88 2.01 -3.24
C LEU A 206 -3.04 2.10 -1.97
N HIS A 207 -2.12 3.04 -1.94
CA HIS A 207 -1.30 3.32 -0.77
C HIS A 207 -1.08 4.83 -0.62
N SER A 208 -1.02 5.30 0.60
CA SER A 208 -0.81 6.71 0.90
C SER A 208 0.49 6.92 1.69
N VAL A 209 0.72 8.12 2.18
CA VAL A 209 1.87 8.49 3.01
C VAL A 209 1.53 9.74 3.79
N THR A 210 2.18 9.94 4.94
CA THR A 210 2.08 11.19 5.70
C THR A 210 2.87 12.30 5.00
N VAL A 211 2.18 13.20 4.32
CA VAL A 211 2.78 14.38 3.65
C VAL A 211 2.10 15.65 4.08
N THR A 212 2.89 16.66 4.41
CA THR A 212 2.39 18.01 4.67
C THR A 212 2.43 18.82 3.36
N HIS A 213 1.36 18.72 2.56
CA HIS A 213 1.27 19.41 1.28
C HIS A 213 -0.14 19.98 1.07
N PRO A 214 -0.29 21.19 0.43
CA PRO A 214 -1.59 21.81 0.20
C PRO A 214 -2.58 20.98 -0.63
N VAL A 215 -2.10 20.13 -1.52
CA VAL A 215 -2.94 19.23 -2.33
C VAL A 215 -3.29 17.92 -1.61
N PHE A 216 -2.86 17.73 -0.40
CA PHE A 216 -3.31 16.60 0.40
C PHE A 216 -4.81 16.73 0.67
N PRO A 217 -5.62 15.63 0.67
CA PRO A 217 -7.08 15.74 0.68
C PRO A 217 -7.68 16.41 1.93
N PHE A 218 -6.85 16.66 2.96
CA PHE A 218 -7.27 17.36 4.19
C PHE A 218 -6.22 18.38 4.61
N ASN A 219 -6.58 19.28 5.52
CA ASN A 219 -5.70 20.29 6.11
C ASN A 219 -4.62 19.67 7.02
N ASN A 220 -3.93 18.62 6.59
CA ASN A 220 -2.89 17.98 7.40
C ASN A 220 -1.76 18.93 7.79
N HIS A 221 -1.50 19.95 6.96
CA HIS A 221 -0.55 21.03 7.31
C HIS A 221 -1.01 21.89 8.47
N GLY A 222 -2.26 21.80 8.90
CA GLY A 222 -2.78 22.46 10.08
C GLY A 222 -2.44 21.76 11.39
N PHE A 223 -1.93 20.53 11.33
CA PHE A 223 -1.48 19.80 12.51
C PHE A 223 -0.02 20.15 12.82
N ASP A 224 0.28 20.31 14.09
CA ASP A 224 1.63 20.60 14.60
C ASP A 224 2.35 19.37 15.21
N THR A 225 1.66 18.23 15.29
CA THR A 225 2.23 16.98 15.82
C THR A 225 2.18 15.85 14.81
N GLU A 226 3.19 14.98 14.83
CA GLU A 226 3.21 13.78 13.98
C GLU A 226 2.04 12.84 14.32
N LEU A 227 1.75 12.64 15.61
CA LEU A 227 0.61 11.82 16.04
C LEU A 227 -0.68 12.23 15.34
N ALA A 228 -0.99 13.54 15.30
CA ALA A 228 -2.24 14.03 14.68
C ALA A 228 -2.25 13.80 13.15
N ARG A 229 -1.12 14.03 12.48
CA ARG A 229 -1.00 13.81 11.03
C ARG A 229 -1.07 12.34 10.67
N HIS A 230 -0.25 11.51 11.31
CA HIS A 230 -0.18 10.09 11.03
C HIS A 230 -1.52 9.40 11.29
N THR A 231 -2.22 9.74 12.39
CA THR A 231 -3.56 9.22 12.69
C THR A 231 -4.57 9.42 11.56
N THR A 232 -4.43 10.47 10.76
CA THR A 232 -5.46 10.86 9.79
C THR A 232 -5.04 10.72 8.33
N SER A 233 -3.75 10.87 8.03
CA SER A 233 -3.27 11.02 6.66
C SER A 233 -3.58 9.83 5.76
N HIS A 234 -3.17 8.65 6.16
CA HIS A 234 -3.32 7.44 5.35
C HIS A 234 -4.78 7.09 5.15
N THR A 235 -5.50 6.89 6.25
CA THR A 235 -6.92 6.50 6.23
C THR A 235 -7.78 7.50 5.45
N PHE A 236 -7.66 8.81 5.69
CA PHE A 236 -8.49 9.80 5.01
C PHE A 236 -8.15 9.94 3.53
N SER A 237 -6.89 9.80 3.16
CA SER A 237 -6.47 9.78 1.77
C SER A 237 -7.08 8.58 1.01
N ILE A 238 -6.98 7.39 1.60
CA ILE A 238 -7.57 6.16 1.04
C ILE A 238 -9.10 6.28 0.95
N MET A 239 -9.77 6.69 2.03
CA MET A 239 -11.23 6.88 2.04
C MET A 239 -11.69 7.84 0.94
N SER A 240 -11.01 8.97 0.76
CA SER A 240 -11.35 9.96 -0.27
C SER A 240 -11.27 9.37 -1.68
N ASN A 241 -10.22 8.61 -1.96
CA ASN A 241 -10.05 7.94 -3.24
C ASN A 241 -11.10 6.86 -3.48
N LEU A 242 -11.41 6.03 -2.48
CA LEU A 242 -12.47 5.01 -2.60
C LEU A 242 -13.85 5.62 -2.81
N VAL A 243 -14.19 6.69 -2.06
CA VAL A 243 -15.45 7.42 -2.25
C VAL A 243 -15.57 7.94 -3.68
N ASP A 244 -14.50 8.53 -4.22
CA ASP A 244 -14.50 9.03 -5.60
C ASP A 244 -14.61 7.90 -6.62
N MET A 245 -13.86 6.80 -6.44
CA MET A 245 -13.93 5.60 -7.30
C MET A 245 -15.33 4.98 -7.31
N VAL A 246 -15.97 4.84 -6.15
CA VAL A 246 -17.33 4.31 -6.06
C VAL A 246 -18.30 5.26 -6.72
N THR A 247 -18.34 6.54 -6.33
CA THR A 247 -19.35 7.49 -6.80
C THR A 247 -19.24 7.81 -8.29
N ARG A 248 -18.05 7.72 -8.88
CA ARG A 248 -17.83 7.87 -10.33
C ARG A 248 -18.01 6.57 -11.11
N GLY A 249 -18.33 5.47 -10.43
CA GLY A 249 -18.66 4.18 -11.08
C GLY A 249 -17.47 3.40 -11.60
N THR A 250 -16.28 3.58 -11.03
CA THR A 250 -15.08 2.80 -11.42
C THR A 250 -15.35 1.29 -11.34
N PHE A 251 -15.92 0.82 -10.22
CA PHE A 251 -16.27 -0.59 -10.03
C PHE A 251 -17.37 -1.11 -10.98
N THR A 252 -18.25 -0.23 -11.45
CA THR A 252 -19.27 -0.58 -12.44
C THR A 252 -18.66 -0.69 -13.84
N ARG A 253 -17.72 0.18 -14.17
CA ARG A 253 -17.04 0.20 -15.46
C ARG A 253 -16.01 -0.93 -15.58
N PHE A 254 -15.30 -1.23 -14.50
CA PHE A 254 -14.24 -2.24 -14.43
C PHE A 254 -14.60 -3.35 -13.45
N PRO A 255 -15.63 -4.18 -13.76
CA PRO A 255 -16.23 -5.11 -12.79
C PRO A 255 -15.32 -6.29 -12.41
N ARG A 256 -14.26 -6.57 -13.19
CA ARG A 256 -13.28 -7.62 -12.87
C ARG A 256 -12.02 -7.08 -12.19
N LEU A 257 -11.88 -5.75 -12.10
CA LEU A 257 -10.73 -5.14 -11.45
C LEU A 257 -10.79 -5.44 -9.94
N LYS A 258 -9.75 -6.09 -9.44
CA LYS A 258 -9.55 -6.24 -7.99
C LYS A 258 -8.86 -5.00 -7.46
N VAL A 259 -9.42 -4.43 -6.41
CA VAL A 259 -8.91 -3.22 -5.76
C VAL A 259 -8.56 -3.55 -4.33
N GLY A 260 -7.36 -3.21 -3.92
CA GLY A 260 -6.89 -3.30 -2.54
C GLY A 260 -6.49 -1.93 -2.00
N VAL A 261 -6.39 -1.82 -0.68
CA VAL A 261 -5.91 -0.64 0.03
C VAL A 261 -4.91 -1.04 1.10
N SER A 262 -3.82 -0.30 1.21
CA SER A 262 -2.75 -0.53 2.19
C SER A 262 -2.55 0.67 3.09
N GLU A 263 -1.99 0.43 4.26
CA GLU A 263 -1.61 1.41 5.29
C GLU A 263 -2.77 2.32 5.74
N ALA A 264 -3.92 1.73 6.06
CA ALA A 264 -5.09 2.50 6.50
C ALA A 264 -5.81 1.90 7.71
N GLY A 265 -5.41 0.73 8.20
CA GLY A 265 -6.14 -0.04 9.19
C GLY A 265 -7.47 -0.60 8.64
N ILE A 266 -8.30 -1.17 9.50
CA ILE A 266 -9.53 -1.85 9.08
C ILE A 266 -10.82 -1.23 9.66
N SER A 267 -10.74 -0.54 10.79
CA SER A 267 -11.93 -0.15 11.57
C SER A 267 -12.79 0.93 10.94
N TRP A 268 -12.28 1.66 9.98
CA TRP A 268 -12.99 2.71 9.26
C TRP A 268 -13.96 2.19 8.19
N MET A 269 -13.75 0.98 7.67
CA MET A 269 -14.52 0.45 6.54
C MET A 269 -16.02 0.29 6.86
N PRO A 270 -16.45 -0.28 8.01
CA PRO A 270 -17.86 -0.35 8.35
C PRO A 270 -18.54 1.02 8.41
N TRP A 271 -17.85 2.01 8.99
CA TRP A 271 -18.37 3.37 9.05
C TRP A 271 -18.56 3.95 7.64
N LEU A 272 -17.57 3.82 6.77
CA LEU A 272 -17.64 4.32 5.41
C LEU A 272 -18.81 3.71 4.64
N MET A 273 -18.96 2.39 4.71
CA MET A 273 -20.04 1.64 4.08
C MET A 273 -21.42 2.16 4.52
N MET A 274 -21.65 2.22 5.83
CA MET A 274 -22.92 2.71 6.39
C MET A 274 -23.18 4.17 6.02
N ARG A 275 -22.14 5.02 6.06
CA ARG A 275 -22.25 6.43 5.73
C ARG A 275 -22.59 6.64 4.26
N MET A 276 -21.90 5.97 3.36
CA MET A 276 -22.16 6.09 1.92
C MET A 276 -23.52 5.52 1.52
N ASP A 277 -23.97 4.43 2.12
CA ASP A 277 -25.31 3.87 1.88
C ASP A 277 -26.40 4.84 2.31
N LYS A 278 -26.22 5.54 3.44
CA LYS A 278 -27.14 6.57 3.90
C LYS A 278 -27.24 7.73 2.91
N GLU A 279 -26.10 8.23 2.42
CA GLU A 279 -26.07 9.31 1.42
C GLU A 279 -26.67 8.85 0.08
N TYR A 280 -26.40 7.61 -0.34
CA TYR A 280 -26.95 7.04 -1.56
C TYR A 280 -28.49 7.00 -1.56
N LEU A 281 -29.13 6.67 -0.43
CA LEU A 281 -30.58 6.66 -0.32
C LEU A 281 -31.19 8.04 -0.55
N GLU A 282 -30.48 9.10 -0.15
CA GLU A 282 -30.96 10.47 -0.25
C GLU A 282 -30.57 11.13 -1.59
N ARG A 283 -29.41 10.75 -2.16
CA ARG A 283 -28.77 11.43 -3.29
C ARG A 283 -28.50 10.53 -4.49
N ARG A 284 -29.26 9.45 -4.66
CA ARG A 284 -29.04 8.48 -5.74
C ARG A 284 -28.91 9.11 -7.13
N ARG A 285 -29.57 10.23 -7.36
CA ARG A 285 -29.56 10.93 -8.66
C ARG A 285 -28.20 11.54 -8.98
N ASP A 286 -27.37 11.82 -7.97
CA ASP A 286 -26.04 12.40 -8.15
C ASP A 286 -25.04 11.36 -8.68
N VAL A 287 -25.35 10.07 -8.50
CA VAL A 287 -24.47 8.94 -8.85
C VAL A 287 -25.16 7.94 -9.79
N PRO A 288 -25.55 8.37 -11.01
CA PRO A 288 -26.34 7.56 -11.93
C PRO A 288 -25.62 6.30 -12.43
N PHE A 289 -24.30 6.22 -12.23
CA PHE A 289 -23.45 5.08 -12.62
C PHE A 289 -23.57 3.90 -11.64
N LEU A 290 -24.01 4.14 -10.42
CA LEU A 290 -24.17 3.08 -9.42
C LEU A 290 -25.44 2.28 -9.69
N ARG A 291 -25.28 0.96 -9.79
CA ARG A 291 -26.39 -0.01 -9.92
C ARG A 291 -26.85 -0.54 -8.57
N GLU A 292 -25.90 -0.66 -7.65
CA GLU A 292 -26.10 -1.15 -6.28
C GLU A 292 -25.73 -0.08 -5.25
N LYS A 293 -26.00 -0.33 -3.98
CA LYS A 293 -25.54 0.52 -2.88
C LYS A 293 -24.01 0.55 -2.83
N PRO A 294 -23.42 1.65 -2.35
CA PRO A 294 -21.97 1.75 -2.16
C PRO A 294 -21.32 0.59 -1.41
N SER A 295 -21.97 0.11 -0.34
CA SER A 295 -21.49 -1.04 0.43
C SER A 295 -21.31 -2.30 -0.41
N HIS A 296 -22.12 -2.52 -1.45
CA HIS A 296 -21.97 -3.67 -2.35
C HIS A 296 -20.63 -3.67 -3.10
N TYR A 297 -20.10 -2.49 -3.41
CA TYR A 297 -18.79 -2.36 -4.06
C TYR A 297 -17.66 -2.41 -3.04
N LEU A 298 -17.83 -1.74 -1.90
CA LEU A 298 -16.79 -1.66 -0.85
C LEU A 298 -16.49 -3.03 -0.22
N LYS A 299 -17.47 -3.91 -0.07
CA LYS A 299 -17.28 -5.29 0.40
C LYS A 299 -16.36 -6.14 -0.49
N LYS A 300 -16.06 -5.68 -1.70
CA LYS A 300 -15.15 -6.36 -2.63
C LYS A 300 -13.75 -5.77 -2.63
N VAL A 301 -13.54 -4.69 -1.88
CA VAL A 301 -12.22 -4.08 -1.73
C VAL A 301 -11.43 -4.91 -0.73
N TYR A 302 -10.22 -5.29 -1.12
CA TYR A 302 -9.28 -5.93 -0.21
C TYR A 302 -8.63 -4.89 0.69
N ILE A 303 -8.41 -5.24 1.95
CA ILE A 303 -7.88 -4.31 2.96
C ILE A 303 -6.67 -4.95 3.62
N CYS A 304 -5.53 -4.27 3.57
CA CYS A 304 -4.35 -4.64 4.35
C CYS A 304 -4.54 -4.25 5.82
N THR A 305 -4.01 -5.06 6.73
CA THR A 305 -4.25 -4.89 8.16
C THR A 305 -3.52 -3.72 8.79
N GLN A 306 -2.32 -3.40 8.32
CA GLN A 306 -1.47 -2.38 8.93
C GLN A 306 -1.97 -0.94 8.65
N PRO A 307 -1.86 0.00 9.60
CA PRO A 307 -1.62 -0.25 11.02
C PRO A 307 -2.84 -0.85 11.70
N ILE A 308 -2.69 -2.06 12.28
CA ILE A 308 -3.82 -2.70 12.95
C ILE A 308 -4.15 -1.93 14.23
N GLU A 309 -5.42 -1.58 14.39
CA GLU A 309 -5.89 -0.92 15.60
C GLU A 309 -5.76 -1.85 16.82
N GLU A 310 -5.40 -1.29 17.97
CA GLU A 310 -5.16 -2.01 19.21
C GLU A 310 -6.24 -1.65 20.25
N PRO A 311 -7.48 -2.19 20.15
CA PRO A 311 -8.51 -1.97 21.16
C PRO A 311 -8.15 -2.72 22.47
N ASP A 312 -8.76 -2.32 23.59
CA ASP A 312 -8.57 -2.99 24.88
C ASP A 312 -8.94 -4.49 24.83
N ASP A 313 -9.92 -4.86 24.02
CA ASP A 313 -10.31 -6.25 23.73
C ASP A 313 -10.10 -6.53 22.23
N LEU A 314 -9.11 -7.36 21.90
CA LEU A 314 -8.83 -7.76 20.53
C LEU A 314 -10.00 -8.48 19.83
N ALA A 315 -10.98 -9.02 20.58
CA ALA A 315 -12.19 -9.56 20.01
C ALA A 315 -13.06 -8.50 19.32
N ASP A 316 -12.85 -7.22 19.59
CA ASP A 316 -13.54 -6.15 18.87
C ASP A 316 -13.07 -6.03 17.41
N LEU A 317 -11.84 -6.40 17.09
CA LEU A 317 -11.36 -6.45 15.69
C LEU A 317 -12.11 -7.53 14.89
N VAL A 318 -12.43 -8.66 15.50
CA VAL A 318 -13.25 -9.71 14.86
C VAL A 318 -14.62 -9.16 14.51
N LYS A 319 -15.27 -8.46 15.46
CA LYS A 319 -16.57 -7.82 15.22
C LYS A 319 -16.53 -6.74 14.13
N VAL A 320 -15.45 -5.94 14.13
CA VAL A 320 -15.23 -4.94 13.07
C VAL A 320 -15.15 -5.63 11.71
N MET A 321 -14.36 -6.70 11.61
CA MET A 321 -14.20 -7.44 10.36
C MET A 321 -15.50 -8.07 9.86
N GLU A 322 -16.32 -8.61 10.77
CA GLU A 322 -17.66 -9.13 10.45
C GLU A 322 -18.59 -8.07 9.86
N LEU A 323 -18.51 -6.81 10.31
CA LEU A 323 -19.37 -5.72 9.83
C LEU A 323 -19.18 -5.39 8.34
N TYR A 324 -18.04 -5.71 7.76
CA TYR A 324 -17.81 -5.48 6.32
C TYR A 324 -17.61 -6.78 5.52
N ASP A 325 -17.93 -7.94 6.11
CA ASP A 325 -17.73 -9.27 5.53
C ASP A 325 -16.25 -9.52 5.16
N GLY A 326 -15.34 -9.08 6.05
CA GLY A 326 -13.90 -8.95 5.77
C GLY A 326 -13.09 -10.25 5.80
N GLU A 327 -13.68 -11.37 6.21
CA GLU A 327 -12.94 -12.65 6.32
C GLU A 327 -12.28 -13.10 5.01
N ASP A 328 -12.88 -12.72 3.87
CA ASP A 328 -12.41 -13.08 2.53
C ASP A 328 -11.66 -11.94 1.81
N THR A 329 -11.54 -10.77 2.42
CA THR A 329 -10.94 -9.59 1.79
C THR A 329 -9.88 -8.89 2.64
N THR A 330 -9.74 -9.24 3.92
CA THR A 330 -8.66 -8.72 4.76
C THR A 330 -7.37 -9.49 4.49
N MET A 331 -6.26 -8.79 4.31
CA MET A 331 -4.94 -9.35 4.03
C MET A 331 -3.94 -8.85 5.08
N PHE A 332 -3.08 -9.74 5.54
CA PHE A 332 -2.00 -9.36 6.43
C PHE A 332 -1.01 -8.42 5.73
N ALA A 333 -0.58 -7.40 6.44
CA ALA A 333 0.46 -6.46 6.05
C ALA A 333 1.27 -6.05 7.27
N SER A 334 2.58 -5.91 7.13
CA SER A 334 3.43 -5.46 8.22
C SER A 334 3.84 -4.00 8.13
N ASP A 335 3.98 -3.47 6.94
CA ASP A 335 4.62 -2.17 6.67
C ASP A 335 6.11 -2.14 7.05
N TRP A 336 6.77 -3.30 7.00
CA TRP A 336 8.19 -3.40 7.30
C TRP A 336 9.04 -2.62 6.25
N PRO A 337 10.05 -1.79 6.61
CA PRO A 337 10.64 -1.61 7.93
C PRO A 337 10.25 -0.29 8.62
N HIS A 338 9.06 0.24 8.37
CA HIS A 338 8.63 1.49 8.96
C HIS A 338 8.60 1.45 10.50
N HIS A 339 8.55 2.61 11.13
CA HIS A 339 8.70 2.74 12.59
C HIS A 339 7.56 2.12 13.39
N ASP A 340 6.41 1.94 12.78
CA ASP A 340 5.16 1.42 13.36
C ASP A 340 4.74 0.08 12.76
N PHE A 341 5.70 -0.66 12.16
CA PHE A 341 5.39 -1.94 11.54
C PHE A 341 4.71 -2.94 12.47
N ASP A 342 3.79 -3.71 11.93
CA ASP A 342 3.04 -4.72 12.65
C ASP A 342 3.69 -6.10 12.53
N HIS A 343 4.29 -6.57 13.62
CA HIS A 343 4.86 -7.90 13.64
C HIS A 343 3.75 -8.96 13.47
N PRO A 344 3.90 -10.02 12.64
CA PRO A 344 2.89 -11.07 12.44
C PRO A 344 2.32 -11.63 13.74
N MET A 345 3.16 -11.75 14.77
CA MET A 345 2.75 -12.23 16.09
C MET A 345 1.72 -11.34 16.82
N LYS A 346 1.61 -10.06 16.49
CA LYS A 346 0.52 -9.22 17.00
C LYS A 346 -0.81 -9.73 16.47
N PHE A 347 -0.86 -10.01 15.18
CA PHE A 347 -2.06 -10.51 14.53
C PHE A 347 -2.44 -11.92 14.99
N ALA A 348 -1.45 -12.73 15.36
CA ALA A 348 -1.68 -14.05 15.95
C ALA A 348 -2.47 -14.01 17.28
N GLN A 349 -2.45 -12.87 17.98
CA GLN A 349 -3.18 -12.69 19.24
C GLN A 349 -4.67 -12.35 19.05
N VAL A 350 -5.08 -11.91 17.87
CA VAL A 350 -6.50 -11.67 17.57
C VAL A 350 -7.24 -13.03 17.60
N PRO A 351 -8.37 -13.14 18.30
CA PRO A 351 -9.05 -14.42 18.51
C PRO A 351 -9.87 -14.87 17.30
N PHE A 352 -9.22 -14.93 16.13
CA PHE A 352 -9.80 -15.52 14.93
C PHE A 352 -9.89 -17.04 15.04
N THR A 353 -10.83 -17.62 14.31
CA THR A 353 -10.78 -19.06 14.04
C THR A 353 -9.55 -19.38 13.18
N ASP A 354 -9.07 -20.61 13.22
CA ASP A 354 -7.92 -21.04 12.40
C ASP A 354 -8.19 -20.85 10.89
N GLU A 355 -9.43 -21.02 10.46
CA GLU A 355 -9.84 -20.78 9.06
C GLU A 355 -9.69 -19.32 8.69
N VAL A 356 -10.25 -18.41 9.48
CA VAL A 356 -10.14 -16.95 9.23
C VAL A 356 -8.68 -16.52 9.30
N ARG A 357 -7.91 -17.04 10.25
CA ARG A 357 -6.48 -16.75 10.37
C ARG A 357 -5.71 -17.13 9.10
N ARG A 358 -5.88 -18.35 8.56
CA ARG A 358 -5.25 -18.76 7.29
C ARG A 358 -5.63 -17.86 6.14
N LYS A 359 -6.92 -17.50 6.03
CA LYS A 359 -7.39 -16.58 5.00
C LYS A 359 -6.66 -15.24 5.08
N VAL A 360 -6.64 -14.63 6.26
CA VAL A 360 -6.05 -13.29 6.43
C VAL A 360 -4.54 -13.31 6.27
N MET A 361 -3.86 -14.31 6.85
CA MET A 361 -2.40 -14.38 6.81
C MET A 361 -1.84 -14.70 5.41
N GLY A 362 -2.61 -15.34 4.52
CA GLY A 362 -2.08 -15.70 3.21
C GLY A 362 -3.10 -15.91 2.09
N GLU A 363 -4.15 -16.72 2.30
CA GLU A 363 -5.03 -17.17 1.22
C GLU A 363 -5.74 -16.00 0.49
N ASN A 364 -6.12 -14.95 1.22
CA ASN A 364 -6.75 -13.76 0.64
C ASN A 364 -5.77 -13.01 -0.27
N ALA A 365 -4.51 -12.89 0.14
CA ALA A 365 -3.47 -12.26 -0.66
C ALA A 365 -3.19 -13.06 -1.94
N LEU A 366 -3.09 -14.39 -1.87
CA LEU A 366 -2.94 -15.24 -3.06
C LEU A 366 -4.09 -15.02 -4.04
N ARG A 367 -5.32 -15.01 -3.53
CA ARG A 367 -6.53 -14.79 -4.33
C ARG A 367 -6.57 -13.37 -4.92
N PHE A 368 -6.17 -12.37 -4.15
CA PHE A 368 -6.07 -10.98 -4.62
C PHE A 368 -5.08 -10.85 -5.75
N LEU A 369 -3.87 -11.38 -5.57
CA LEU A 369 -2.74 -11.25 -6.50
C LEU A 369 -2.82 -12.20 -7.72
N ASN A 370 -3.77 -13.14 -7.76
CA ASN A 370 -3.85 -14.20 -8.78
C ASN A 370 -2.57 -15.05 -8.85
N ILE A 371 -2.05 -15.46 -7.70
CA ILE A 371 -0.84 -16.27 -7.58
C ILE A 371 -1.09 -17.55 -6.79
N ASP A 372 -0.23 -18.56 -7.00
CA ASP A 372 -0.21 -19.78 -6.19
C ASP A 372 0.64 -19.57 -4.90
N SER A 373 0.70 -20.58 -4.05
CA SER A 373 1.47 -20.54 -2.81
C SER A 373 2.99 -20.43 -2.99
N THR A 374 3.48 -20.50 -4.21
CA THR A 374 4.90 -20.25 -4.56
C THR A 374 5.12 -18.87 -5.18
N GLY A 375 4.07 -18.02 -5.22
CA GLY A 375 4.11 -16.70 -5.81
C GLY A 375 4.00 -16.68 -7.35
N ARG A 376 3.73 -17.82 -8.00
CA ARG A 376 3.54 -17.86 -9.47
C ARG A 376 2.15 -17.39 -9.85
N LYS A 377 2.09 -16.59 -10.92
CA LYS A 377 0.80 -16.22 -11.54
C LYS A 377 0.02 -17.46 -11.99
N LEU A 378 -1.28 -17.43 -11.73
CA LEU A 378 -2.21 -18.48 -12.12
C LEU A 378 -2.60 -18.40 -13.60
#